data_47c1c5f13453bde35558a7eb7291d674
#
_entry.id   47c1c5f13453bde35558a7eb7291d674
#
_cell.length_a   1.000
_cell.length_b   1.000
_cell.length_c   1.000
_cell.angle_alpha   90.00
_cell.angle_beta   90.00
_cell.angle_gamma   90.00
#
_symmetry.space_group_name_H-M   'P 1'
#
loop_
_entity.id
_entity.type
_entity.pdbx_description
1 polymer ?
#
loop_
_entity_poly.entity_id
_entity_poly.type
_entity_poly.pdbx_seq_one_letter_code
_entity_poly.pdbx_strand_id
1 'polypeptide(L)'
;RERIYEPQPDYPKGAYVSKESPYNSFFLFHDARNELWPYNGTYDGWWGHDTLPKLDYEDSPQLEQYIMDIGRKWVSPPYNVDGWRLDVAADLGFSNEYNHIFWKRFRKEVKDANPDAIILAEHYGEPQDWLQGDEWDSVMNYDAFMEPLTWFLTGMEKHSDEYRPDLCGNADNFVGAMRHFMASMLTPSLQVAMNELSNHDHSRFLTRTN
;
A
#
# COMPACT_ATOMS: atom_id res chain seq x y z
N ARG A 1 -26.38 4.13 8.55
CA ARG A 1 -26.17 4.83 7.25
C ARG A 1 -27.02 4.13 6.22
N GLU A 2 -28.22 4.65 5.98
CA GLU A 2 -29.04 4.21 4.86
C GLU A 2 -28.47 4.82 3.57
N ARG A 3 -27.58 4.09 2.92
CA ARG A 3 -27.22 4.39 1.54
C ARG A 3 -28.08 3.50 0.66
N ILE A 4 -29.09 4.09 0.04
CA ILE A 4 -29.86 3.44 -1.00
C ILE A 4 -28.98 3.48 -2.25
N TYR A 5 -28.39 2.33 -2.61
CA TYR A 5 -27.71 2.17 -3.88
C TYR A 5 -28.75 1.68 -4.90
N GLU A 6 -29.24 2.58 -5.72
CA GLU A 6 -29.97 2.17 -6.90
C GLU A 6 -28.98 1.50 -7.87
N PRO A 7 -29.29 0.29 -8.36
CA PRO A 7 -28.45 -0.36 -9.36
C PRO A 7 -28.35 0.54 -10.59
N GLN A 8 -27.15 0.84 -11.01
CA GLN A 8 -26.92 1.53 -12.28
C GLN A 8 -27.25 0.54 -13.41
N PRO A 9 -28.10 0.89 -14.39
CA PRO A 9 -28.58 -0.05 -15.42
C PRO A 9 -27.47 -0.70 -16.24
N ASP A 10 -26.35 0.02 -16.42
CA ASP A 10 -25.23 -0.37 -17.28
C ASP A 10 -24.08 -1.04 -16.51
N TYR A 11 -24.23 -1.23 -15.19
CA TYR A 11 -23.19 -1.83 -14.35
C TYR A 11 -23.71 -3.05 -13.61
N PRO A 12 -22.86 -4.08 -13.41
CA PRO A 12 -23.25 -5.24 -12.63
C PRO A 12 -23.52 -4.84 -11.18
N LYS A 13 -24.37 -5.59 -10.49
CA LYS A 13 -24.62 -5.39 -9.06
C LYS A 13 -23.29 -5.54 -8.29
N GLY A 14 -23.05 -4.66 -7.33
CA GLY A 14 -21.90 -4.74 -6.45
C GLY A 14 -21.98 -5.95 -5.51
N ALA A 15 -20.81 -6.42 -5.05
CA ALA A 15 -20.70 -7.57 -4.15
C ALA A 15 -21.44 -7.35 -2.81
N TYR A 16 -21.48 -6.11 -2.32
CA TYR A 16 -22.19 -5.77 -1.09
C TYR A 16 -23.71 -5.97 -1.16
N VAL A 17 -24.30 -5.85 -2.35
CA VAL A 17 -25.74 -5.95 -2.55
C VAL A 17 -26.20 -7.30 -3.07
N SER A 18 -25.31 -8.13 -3.59
CA SER A 18 -25.65 -9.41 -4.19
C SER A 18 -24.49 -10.39 -4.20
N LYS A 19 -24.75 -11.61 -3.75
CA LYS A 19 -23.79 -12.72 -3.90
C LYS A 19 -23.62 -13.19 -5.35
N GLU A 20 -24.55 -12.84 -6.23
CA GLU A 20 -24.49 -13.12 -7.67
C GLU A 20 -23.67 -12.07 -8.42
N SER A 21 -23.12 -11.10 -7.70
CA SER A 21 -22.20 -10.14 -8.28
C SER A 21 -20.97 -10.84 -8.87
N PRO A 22 -20.51 -10.43 -10.07
CA PRO A 22 -19.27 -10.95 -10.62
C PRO A 22 -18.03 -10.60 -9.77
N TYR A 23 -18.19 -9.67 -8.82
CA TYR A 23 -17.14 -9.25 -7.87
C TYR A 23 -17.29 -9.90 -6.49
N ASN A 24 -18.22 -10.86 -6.31
CA ASN A 24 -18.47 -11.45 -5.00
C ASN A 24 -17.20 -12.14 -4.44
N SER A 25 -16.49 -12.89 -5.29
CA SER A 25 -15.24 -13.56 -4.91
C SER A 25 -14.06 -12.62 -4.64
N PHE A 26 -14.21 -11.30 -4.84
CA PHE A 26 -13.17 -10.32 -4.57
C PHE A 26 -13.08 -9.94 -3.09
N PHE A 27 -14.03 -10.41 -2.28
CA PHE A 27 -14.13 -10.09 -0.85
C PHE A 27 -14.41 -11.35 -0.05
N LEU A 28 -13.87 -11.42 1.15
CA LEU A 28 -14.20 -12.47 2.10
C LEU A 28 -15.42 -12.06 2.92
N PHE A 29 -16.56 -12.70 2.64
CA PHE A 29 -17.81 -12.50 3.37
C PHE A 29 -17.99 -13.59 4.43
N HIS A 30 -18.29 -13.18 5.68
CA HIS A 30 -18.45 -14.09 6.83
C HIS A 30 -19.89 -14.56 7.02
N ASP A 31 -20.85 -13.77 6.58
CA ASP A 31 -22.28 -14.08 6.73
C ASP A 31 -23.02 -13.76 5.44
N ALA A 32 -23.33 -14.78 4.69
CA ALA A 32 -24.11 -14.69 3.46
C ALA A 32 -25.59 -14.46 3.75
N ARG A 33 -25.96 -13.28 4.24
CA ARG A 33 -27.35 -12.85 4.42
C ARG A 33 -28.00 -12.47 3.10
N ASN A 34 -28.25 -13.48 2.28
CA ASN A 34 -28.79 -13.25 0.94
C ASN A 34 -30.23 -12.72 0.90
N GLU A 35 -30.89 -12.66 2.04
CA GLU A 35 -32.33 -12.35 2.16
C GLU A 35 -32.59 -10.98 2.79
N LEU A 36 -31.57 -10.35 3.36
CA LEU A 36 -31.72 -9.08 4.07
C LEU A 36 -30.68 -8.06 3.57
N TRP A 37 -31.11 -6.85 3.29
CA TRP A 37 -30.24 -5.73 2.99
C TRP A 37 -29.52 -5.23 4.25
N PRO A 38 -28.20 -4.96 4.19
CA PRO A 38 -27.27 -5.31 3.11
C PRO A 38 -26.98 -6.82 3.09
N TYR A 39 -27.05 -7.44 1.91
CA TYR A 39 -26.99 -8.91 1.77
C TYR A 39 -25.66 -9.51 2.23
N ASN A 40 -24.57 -8.78 2.05
CA ASN A 40 -23.22 -9.16 2.44
C ASN A 40 -22.66 -8.12 3.42
N GLY A 41 -23.34 -7.90 4.53
CA GLY A 41 -23.00 -6.85 5.49
C GLY A 41 -21.80 -7.15 6.37
N THR A 42 -21.28 -8.39 6.34
CA THR A 42 -20.13 -8.83 7.13
C THR A 42 -19.03 -9.32 6.20
N TYR A 43 -17.96 -8.57 6.13
CA TYR A 43 -16.79 -8.83 5.29
C TYR A 43 -15.52 -8.40 6.00
N ASP A 44 -14.40 -8.91 5.55
CA ASP A 44 -13.11 -8.46 6.05
C ASP A 44 -12.82 -7.02 5.63
N GLY A 45 -12.40 -6.24 6.61
CA GLY A 45 -11.95 -4.88 6.43
C GLY A 45 -10.54 -4.68 6.97
N TRP A 46 -9.80 -3.74 6.39
CA TRP A 46 -8.50 -3.35 6.89
C TRP A 46 -8.59 -2.98 8.37
N TRP A 47 -7.82 -3.68 9.22
CA TRP A 47 -7.77 -3.49 10.67
C TRP A 47 -9.15 -3.51 11.35
N GLY A 48 -10.12 -4.23 10.77
CA GLY A 48 -11.48 -4.35 11.29
C GLY A 48 -12.40 -3.17 10.98
N HIS A 49 -12.00 -2.27 10.10
CA HIS A 49 -12.83 -1.13 9.69
C HIS A 49 -13.82 -1.53 8.59
N ASP A 50 -15.11 -1.40 8.86
CA ASP A 50 -16.21 -1.67 7.93
C ASP A 50 -16.31 -0.68 6.76
N THR A 51 -15.58 0.42 6.81
CA THR A 51 -15.49 1.43 5.75
C THR A 51 -14.33 1.20 4.78
N LEU A 52 -13.46 0.23 5.09
CA LEU A 52 -12.26 -0.10 4.34
C LEU A 52 -12.27 -1.60 3.99
N PRO A 53 -13.12 -2.06 3.05
CA PRO A 53 -13.18 -3.47 2.69
C PRO A 53 -11.84 -3.97 2.17
N LYS A 54 -11.37 -5.10 2.72
CA LYS A 54 -10.14 -5.76 2.28
C LYS A 54 -10.46 -6.71 1.13
N LEU A 55 -9.63 -6.67 0.10
CA LEU A 55 -9.75 -7.56 -1.05
C LEU A 55 -9.15 -8.93 -0.74
N ASP A 56 -9.83 -9.97 -1.18
CA ASP A 56 -9.44 -11.36 -0.99
C ASP A 56 -8.56 -11.86 -2.15
N TYR A 57 -7.31 -11.40 -2.17
CA TYR A 57 -6.36 -11.80 -3.21
C TYR A 57 -5.98 -13.27 -3.13
N GLU A 58 -5.90 -13.80 -1.92
CA GLU A 58 -5.35 -15.13 -1.65
C GLU A 58 -6.28 -16.25 -2.11
N ASP A 59 -7.59 -16.07 -1.90
CA ASP A 59 -8.60 -17.07 -2.26
C ASP A 59 -9.38 -16.72 -3.54
N SER A 60 -9.04 -15.59 -4.21
CA SER A 60 -9.69 -15.17 -5.46
C SER A 60 -8.71 -15.10 -6.65
N PRO A 61 -8.48 -16.21 -7.35
CA PRO A 61 -7.64 -16.20 -8.56
C PRO A 61 -8.15 -15.24 -9.64
N GLN A 62 -9.45 -14.99 -9.69
CA GLN A 62 -10.05 -14.02 -10.62
C GLN A 62 -9.62 -12.60 -10.27
N LEU A 63 -9.62 -12.22 -8.99
CA LEU A 63 -9.15 -10.92 -8.53
C LEU A 63 -7.66 -10.78 -8.81
N GLU A 64 -6.87 -11.78 -8.43
CA GLU A 64 -5.42 -11.76 -8.65
C GLU A 64 -5.10 -11.51 -10.13
N GLN A 65 -5.73 -12.28 -11.04
CA GLN A 65 -5.52 -12.09 -12.47
C GLN A 65 -5.98 -10.70 -12.95
N TYR A 66 -7.10 -10.21 -12.44
CA TYR A 66 -7.60 -8.88 -12.76
C TYR A 66 -6.59 -7.77 -12.39
N ILE A 67 -5.95 -7.89 -11.23
CA ILE A 67 -4.92 -6.94 -10.79
C ILE A 67 -3.63 -7.07 -11.61
N MET A 68 -3.24 -8.29 -11.97
CA MET A 68 -2.09 -8.49 -12.89
C MET A 68 -2.34 -7.84 -14.25
N ASP A 69 -3.56 -7.95 -14.78
CA ASP A 69 -3.94 -7.31 -16.05
C ASP A 69 -3.91 -5.78 -15.95
N ILE A 70 -4.35 -5.20 -14.82
CA ILE A 70 -4.23 -3.77 -14.54
C ILE A 70 -2.75 -3.37 -14.46
N GLY A 71 -1.94 -4.14 -13.74
CA GLY A 71 -0.51 -3.89 -13.59
C GLY A 71 0.20 -3.73 -14.94
N ARG A 72 -0.06 -4.65 -15.87
CA ARG A 72 0.49 -4.62 -17.22
C ARG A 72 -0.08 -3.50 -18.08
N LYS A 73 -1.41 -3.31 -18.00
CA LYS A 73 -2.13 -2.38 -18.86
C LYS A 73 -1.58 -0.95 -18.77
N TRP A 74 -1.40 -0.45 -17.58
CA TRP A 74 -1.07 0.95 -17.39
C TRP A 74 0.39 1.28 -17.73
N VAL A 75 1.30 0.33 -17.59
CA VAL A 75 2.71 0.52 -17.99
C VAL A 75 2.95 0.26 -19.47
N SER A 76 1.93 -0.19 -20.21
CA SER A 76 1.98 -0.49 -21.63
C SER A 76 1.37 0.65 -22.48
N PRO A 77 1.66 0.71 -23.81
CA PRO A 77 0.96 1.61 -24.72
C PRO A 77 -0.56 1.38 -24.70
N PRO A 78 -1.39 2.42 -24.82
CA PRO A 78 -1.02 3.82 -25.08
C PRO A 78 -0.72 4.64 -23.81
N TYR A 79 -0.86 4.04 -22.62
CA TYR A 79 -0.77 4.76 -21.34
C TYR A 79 0.68 5.09 -20.95
N ASN A 80 1.57 4.08 -20.98
CA ASN A 80 3.00 4.20 -20.71
C ASN A 80 3.31 4.96 -19.41
N VAL A 81 2.60 4.65 -18.31
CA VAL A 81 2.96 5.22 -17.00
C VAL A 81 4.29 4.65 -16.55
N ASP A 82 5.04 5.44 -15.77
CA ASP A 82 6.42 5.12 -15.36
C ASP A 82 6.50 4.03 -14.29
N GLY A 83 5.37 3.62 -13.69
CA GLY A 83 5.35 2.55 -12.69
C GLY A 83 4.16 2.60 -11.74
N TRP A 84 4.31 1.95 -10.61
CA TRP A 84 3.28 1.78 -9.59
C TRP A 84 3.75 2.23 -8.21
N ARG A 85 2.92 2.99 -7.51
CA ARG A 85 2.96 3.14 -6.05
C ARG A 85 1.92 2.20 -5.47
N LEU A 86 2.37 1.31 -4.59
CA LEU A 86 1.56 0.25 -4.00
C LEU A 86 1.16 0.66 -2.58
N ASP A 87 -0.13 0.76 -2.35
CA ASP A 87 -0.72 1.12 -1.07
C ASP A 87 -0.69 -0.05 -0.10
N VAL A 88 -0.24 0.16 1.13
CA VAL A 88 -0.21 -0.85 2.21
C VAL A 88 0.35 -2.20 1.73
N ALA A 89 1.42 -2.17 0.96
CA ALA A 89 1.87 -3.31 0.16
C ALA A 89 2.26 -4.55 0.99
N ALA A 90 2.84 -4.35 2.19
CA ALA A 90 3.26 -5.44 3.06
C ALA A 90 2.09 -6.23 3.68
N ASP A 91 0.91 -5.63 3.76
CA ASP A 91 -0.27 -6.25 4.38
C ASP A 91 -1.27 -6.85 3.37
N LEU A 92 -0.91 -6.90 2.07
CA LEU A 92 -1.74 -7.52 1.06
C LEU A 92 -1.84 -9.04 1.29
N GLY A 93 -3.04 -9.58 1.13
CA GLY A 93 -3.35 -10.99 1.42
C GLY A 93 -3.64 -11.21 2.91
N PHE A 94 -3.74 -12.48 3.30
CA PHE A 94 -3.97 -12.91 4.68
C PHE A 94 -2.77 -13.62 5.28
N SER A 95 -1.80 -14.01 4.44
CA SER A 95 -0.55 -14.63 4.89
C SER A 95 0.67 -13.89 4.32
N ASN A 96 1.75 -13.88 5.09
CA ASN A 96 3.03 -13.31 4.63
C ASN A 96 3.61 -14.12 3.46
N GLU A 97 3.42 -15.43 3.45
CA GLU A 97 3.86 -16.28 2.34
C GLU A 97 3.18 -15.90 1.03
N TYR A 98 1.85 -15.74 1.06
CA TYR A 98 1.11 -15.30 -0.12
C TYR A 98 1.51 -13.90 -0.57
N ASN A 99 1.73 -12.97 0.35
CA ASN A 99 2.18 -11.61 0.06
C ASN A 99 3.44 -11.63 -0.84
N HIS A 100 4.45 -12.38 -0.47
CA HIS A 100 5.67 -12.50 -1.27
C HIS A 100 5.42 -13.17 -2.63
N ILE A 101 4.59 -14.22 -2.69
CA ILE A 101 4.21 -14.88 -3.95
C ILE A 101 3.53 -13.89 -4.89
N PHE A 102 2.58 -13.10 -4.36
CA PHE A 102 1.85 -12.10 -5.13
C PHE A 102 2.79 -11.03 -5.71
N TRP A 103 3.69 -10.45 -4.90
CA TRP A 103 4.57 -9.38 -5.37
C TRP A 103 5.61 -9.87 -6.38
N LYS A 104 6.10 -11.09 -6.25
CA LYS A 104 6.96 -11.72 -7.28
C LYS A 104 6.24 -11.86 -8.60
N ARG A 105 5.00 -12.31 -8.57
CA ARG A 105 4.16 -12.40 -9.76
C ARG A 105 3.86 -11.03 -10.34
N PHE A 106 3.45 -10.07 -9.52
CA PHE A 106 3.16 -8.70 -9.95
C PHE A 106 4.38 -8.06 -10.62
N ARG A 107 5.55 -8.17 -10.00
CA ARG A 107 6.79 -7.70 -10.60
C ARG A 107 7.03 -8.33 -11.97
N LYS A 108 6.91 -9.63 -12.07
CA LYS A 108 7.11 -10.31 -13.34
C LYS A 108 6.19 -9.76 -14.42
N GLU A 109 4.91 -9.63 -14.15
CA GLU A 109 3.91 -9.12 -15.09
C GLU A 109 4.18 -7.67 -15.52
N VAL A 110 4.56 -6.81 -14.58
CA VAL A 110 4.88 -5.40 -14.84
C VAL A 110 6.17 -5.29 -15.66
N LYS A 111 7.23 -5.98 -15.23
CA LYS A 111 8.55 -5.89 -15.90
C LYS A 111 8.58 -6.56 -17.28
N ASP A 112 7.79 -7.60 -17.50
CA ASP A 112 7.61 -8.20 -18.82
C ASP A 112 6.91 -7.23 -19.78
N ALA A 113 6.00 -6.40 -19.29
CA ALA A 113 5.29 -5.39 -20.07
C ALA A 113 6.12 -4.12 -20.30
N ASN A 114 6.83 -3.67 -19.27
CA ASN A 114 7.73 -2.52 -19.31
C ASN A 114 8.88 -2.71 -18.31
N PRO A 115 10.07 -3.09 -18.76
CA PRO A 115 11.20 -3.36 -17.87
C PRO A 115 11.69 -2.12 -17.11
N ASP A 116 11.40 -0.91 -17.61
CA ASP A 116 11.80 0.34 -16.99
C ASP A 116 10.78 0.86 -15.97
N ALA A 117 9.59 0.25 -15.90
CA ALA A 117 8.56 0.66 -14.93
C ALA A 117 9.02 0.41 -13.49
N ILE A 118 8.95 1.44 -12.64
CA ILE A 118 9.29 1.31 -11.22
C ILE A 118 8.14 0.68 -10.43
N ILE A 119 8.48 -0.13 -9.42
CA ILE A 119 7.56 -0.66 -8.42
C ILE A 119 7.96 -0.13 -7.07
N LEU A 120 7.22 0.86 -6.57
CA LEU A 120 7.47 1.58 -5.34
C LEU A 120 6.40 1.22 -4.31
N ALA A 121 6.79 0.68 -3.17
CA ALA A 121 5.84 0.31 -2.11
C ALA A 121 5.73 1.37 -1.02
N GLU A 122 4.51 1.58 -0.52
CA GLU A 122 4.31 2.14 0.80
C GLU A 122 4.59 1.06 1.84
N HIS A 123 5.56 1.34 2.70
CA HIS A 123 5.95 0.44 3.78
C HIS A 123 6.58 1.22 4.93
N TYR A 124 6.24 0.85 6.15
CA TYR A 124 6.84 1.35 7.38
C TYR A 124 7.75 0.26 7.97
N GLY A 125 8.90 0.65 8.48
CA GLY A 125 9.90 -0.28 9.01
C GLY A 125 10.91 -0.77 7.97
N GLU A 126 11.52 -1.90 8.24
CA GLU A 126 12.62 -2.44 7.44
C GLU A 126 12.09 -3.22 6.22
N PRO A 127 12.33 -2.74 4.98
CA PRO A 127 11.74 -3.33 3.76
C PRO A 127 12.58 -4.43 3.15
N GLN A 128 13.67 -4.87 3.79
CA GLN A 128 14.69 -5.73 3.19
C GLN A 128 14.14 -7.03 2.61
N ASP A 129 13.11 -7.61 3.22
CA ASP A 129 12.54 -8.90 2.79
C ASP A 129 11.91 -8.82 1.39
N TRP A 130 11.38 -7.66 1.01
CA TRP A 130 10.79 -7.41 -0.31
C TRP A 130 11.76 -6.78 -1.32
N LEU A 131 12.94 -6.35 -0.90
CA LEU A 131 13.92 -5.66 -1.75
C LEU A 131 15.04 -6.59 -2.23
N GLN A 132 14.77 -7.89 -2.37
CA GLN A 132 15.75 -8.87 -2.85
C GLN A 132 15.92 -8.90 -4.37
N GLY A 133 15.22 -8.02 -5.10
CA GLY A 133 15.31 -7.87 -6.55
C GLY A 133 14.23 -8.62 -7.33
N ASP A 134 13.36 -9.33 -6.66
CA ASP A 134 12.29 -10.13 -7.26
C ASP A 134 10.86 -9.67 -6.89
N GLU A 135 10.73 -8.59 -6.08
CA GLU A 135 9.45 -8.01 -5.67
C GLU A 135 9.43 -6.50 -5.95
N TRP A 136 9.58 -5.63 -4.93
CA TRP A 136 9.60 -4.19 -5.14
C TRP A 136 10.98 -3.70 -5.60
N ASP A 137 11.00 -2.58 -6.32
CA ASP A 137 12.27 -1.91 -6.63
C ASP A 137 12.75 -1.06 -5.46
N SER A 138 11.80 -0.39 -4.77
CA SER A 138 12.09 0.48 -3.65
C SER A 138 10.83 0.79 -2.84
N VAL A 139 10.98 1.67 -1.85
CA VAL A 139 9.92 2.10 -0.94
C VAL A 139 9.83 3.63 -0.85
N MET A 140 8.68 4.12 -0.38
CA MET A 140 8.56 5.47 0.19
C MET A 140 9.47 5.49 1.42
N ASN A 141 10.49 6.38 1.40
CA ASN A 141 11.60 6.33 2.35
C ASN A 141 11.24 7.02 3.67
N TYR A 142 10.33 6.41 4.41
CA TYR A 142 9.86 6.94 5.68
C TYR A 142 10.94 6.90 6.76
N ASP A 143 11.45 5.70 7.02
CA ASP A 143 12.32 5.46 8.18
C ASP A 143 13.76 5.94 7.97
N ALA A 144 14.27 5.84 6.72
CA ALA A 144 15.64 6.32 6.41
C ALA A 144 15.68 7.79 5.98
N PHE A 145 14.57 8.51 5.87
CA PHE A 145 14.56 9.91 5.44
C PHE A 145 13.51 10.77 6.16
N MET A 146 12.22 10.53 5.89
CA MET A 146 11.15 11.42 6.37
C MET A 146 11.13 11.53 7.89
N GLU A 147 11.17 10.41 8.58
CA GLU A 147 11.11 10.33 10.05
C GLU A 147 12.27 11.05 10.72
N PRO A 148 13.53 10.63 10.48
CA PRO A 148 14.67 11.26 11.16
C PRO A 148 14.81 12.74 10.82
N LEU A 149 14.53 13.14 9.57
CA LEU A 149 14.58 14.54 9.18
C LEU A 149 13.49 15.37 9.86
N THR A 150 12.29 14.81 9.99
CA THR A 150 11.16 15.49 10.62
C THR A 150 11.46 15.81 12.07
N TRP A 151 11.76 14.82 12.92
CA TRP A 151 12.00 15.10 14.33
C TRP A 151 13.32 15.85 14.59
N PHE A 152 14.33 15.66 13.73
CA PHE A 152 15.57 16.43 13.86
C PHE A 152 15.37 17.93 13.65
N LEU A 153 14.59 18.31 12.61
CA LEU A 153 14.37 19.72 12.27
C LEU A 153 13.24 20.38 13.05
N THR A 154 12.20 19.62 13.39
CA THR A 154 10.97 20.19 13.97
C THR A 154 10.73 19.75 15.41
N GLY A 155 11.37 18.69 15.86
CA GLY A 155 11.08 18.02 17.13
C GLY A 155 9.77 17.22 17.13
N MET A 156 9.06 17.15 16.00
CA MET A 156 7.78 16.47 15.92
C MET A 156 7.96 15.05 15.36
N GLU A 157 7.27 14.09 15.96
CA GLU A 157 7.16 12.75 15.40
C GLU A 157 6.15 12.76 14.24
N LYS A 158 6.43 12.02 13.14
CA LYS A 158 5.64 12.15 11.90
C LYS A 158 4.20 11.62 11.97
N HIS A 159 3.96 10.59 12.80
CA HIS A 159 2.64 9.96 12.86
C HIS A 159 1.71 10.60 13.89
N SER A 160 2.26 10.87 15.09
CA SER A 160 1.47 11.38 16.21
C SER A 160 1.50 12.89 16.34
N ASP A 161 2.43 13.56 15.62
CA ASP A 161 2.80 14.96 15.84
C ASP A 161 3.22 15.24 17.30
N GLU A 162 3.69 14.20 18.02
CA GLU A 162 4.20 14.33 19.38
C GLU A 162 5.52 15.10 19.38
N TYR A 163 5.65 16.04 20.29
CA TYR A 163 6.90 16.80 20.42
C TYR A 163 7.96 16.00 21.19
N ARG A 164 9.09 15.77 20.55
CA ARG A 164 10.25 15.01 21.03
C ARG A 164 11.48 15.91 21.17
N PRO A 165 11.56 16.68 22.27
CA PRO A 165 12.67 17.63 22.50
C PRO A 165 14.03 16.93 22.61
N ASP A 166 14.04 15.66 22.98
CA ASP A 166 15.25 14.82 23.03
C ASP A 166 15.86 14.49 21.67
N LEU A 167 15.05 14.57 20.60
CA LEU A 167 15.45 14.29 19.23
C LEU A 167 15.73 15.58 18.43
N CYS A 168 15.10 16.69 18.79
CA CYS A 168 15.23 17.95 18.08
C CYS A 168 16.68 18.46 18.09
N GLY A 169 17.27 18.61 16.92
CA GLY A 169 18.67 19.05 16.76
C GLY A 169 19.72 18.04 17.23
N ASN A 170 19.32 16.81 17.61
CA ASN A 170 20.23 15.77 18.06
C ASN A 170 20.88 15.07 16.87
N ALA A 171 22.10 15.53 16.50
CA ALA A 171 22.82 15.03 15.34
C ALA A 171 23.25 13.55 15.47
N ASP A 172 23.57 13.09 16.67
CA ASP A 172 23.96 11.69 16.88
C ASP A 172 22.80 10.74 16.64
N ASN A 173 21.63 11.05 17.17
CA ASN A 173 20.40 10.28 16.92
C ASN A 173 20.02 10.33 15.44
N PHE A 174 20.09 11.51 14.81
CA PHE A 174 19.78 11.67 13.40
C PHE A 174 20.68 10.80 12.51
N VAL A 175 21.99 10.90 12.68
CA VAL A 175 22.96 10.11 11.90
C VAL A 175 22.81 8.61 12.20
N GLY A 176 22.56 8.26 13.47
CA GLY A 176 22.32 6.88 13.89
C GLY A 176 21.11 6.26 13.19
N ALA A 177 19.97 6.93 13.21
CA ALA A 177 18.74 6.49 12.55
C ALA A 177 18.92 6.38 11.03
N MET A 178 19.45 7.42 10.39
CA MET A 178 19.72 7.41 8.95
C MET A 178 20.58 6.22 8.53
N ARG A 179 21.68 5.98 9.24
CA ARG A 179 22.58 4.87 8.93
C ARG A 179 21.93 3.50 9.13
N HIS A 180 21.17 3.35 10.20
CA HIS A 180 20.49 2.09 10.51
C HIS A 180 19.51 1.72 9.40
N PHE A 181 18.57 2.60 9.07
CA PHE A 181 17.54 2.32 8.07
C PHE A 181 18.07 2.32 6.63
N MET A 182 19.07 3.13 6.29
CA MET A 182 19.73 3.03 4.99
C MET A 182 20.43 1.69 4.81
N ALA A 183 20.96 1.11 5.89
CA ALA A 183 21.63 -0.20 5.84
C ALA A 183 20.65 -1.37 5.68
N SER A 184 19.36 -1.18 5.91
CA SER A 184 18.33 -2.19 5.67
C SER A 184 17.95 -2.35 4.19
N MET A 185 18.44 -1.45 3.32
CA MET A 185 18.13 -1.49 1.90
C MET A 185 19.39 -1.81 1.08
N LEU A 186 19.22 -2.62 0.03
CA LEU A 186 20.27 -2.79 -0.98
C LEU A 186 20.55 -1.47 -1.70
N THR A 187 21.78 -1.24 -2.09
CA THR A 187 22.20 0.03 -2.73
C THR A 187 21.32 0.43 -3.93
N PRO A 188 20.94 -0.45 -4.87
CA PRO A 188 20.07 -0.06 -5.98
C PRO A 188 18.71 0.46 -5.51
N SER A 189 18.10 -0.21 -4.53
CA SER A 189 16.80 0.19 -3.97
C SER A 189 16.89 1.51 -3.21
N LEU A 190 17.96 1.71 -2.45
CA LEU A 190 18.21 2.96 -1.73
C LEU A 190 18.39 4.16 -2.67
N GLN A 191 19.06 3.96 -3.83
CA GLN A 191 19.31 5.03 -4.80
C GLN A 191 18.03 5.55 -5.48
N VAL A 192 16.98 4.74 -5.54
CA VAL A 192 15.68 5.09 -6.13
C VAL A 192 14.57 5.21 -5.08
N ALA A 193 14.92 5.23 -3.79
CA ALA A 193 13.97 5.41 -2.71
C ALA A 193 13.30 6.79 -2.79
N MET A 194 12.00 6.83 -2.55
CA MET A 194 11.23 8.07 -2.62
C MET A 194 11.40 8.89 -1.35
N ASN A 195 12.26 9.91 -1.42
CA ASN A 195 12.46 10.85 -0.33
C ASN A 195 11.42 11.97 -0.39
N GLU A 196 10.66 12.14 0.68
CA GLU A 196 9.65 13.17 0.80
C GLU A 196 9.61 13.74 2.22
N LEU A 197 9.12 14.96 2.38
CA LEU A 197 9.01 15.62 3.68
C LEU A 197 7.63 15.42 4.32
N SER A 198 6.61 15.24 3.51
CA SER A 198 5.24 14.95 3.91
C SER A 198 4.43 14.46 2.73
N ASN A 199 3.31 13.80 2.99
CA ASN A 199 2.35 13.36 1.98
C ASN A 199 0.91 13.57 2.50
N HIS A 200 -0.06 12.91 1.86
CA HIS A 200 -1.48 13.03 2.22
C HIS A 200 -1.86 12.36 3.56
N ASP A 201 -1.02 11.45 4.08
CA ASP A 201 -1.24 10.72 5.34
C ASP A 201 -0.63 11.44 6.55
N HIS A 202 0.17 12.46 6.32
CA HIS A 202 0.90 13.17 7.37
C HIS A 202 0.61 14.66 7.34
N SER A 203 0.79 15.31 8.48
CA SER A 203 0.72 16.76 8.55
C SER A 203 1.77 17.41 7.65
N ARG A 204 1.45 18.57 7.10
CA ARG A 204 2.37 19.30 6.22
C ARG A 204 3.65 19.67 6.98
N PHE A 205 4.80 19.46 6.34
CA PHE A 205 6.10 19.71 6.97
C PHE A 205 6.21 21.14 7.56
N LEU A 206 5.79 22.16 6.80
CA LEU A 206 5.82 23.53 7.26
C LEU A 206 4.85 23.82 8.43
N THR A 207 3.86 22.98 8.65
CA THR A 207 2.96 23.12 9.82
C THR A 207 3.62 22.62 11.10
N ARG A 208 4.64 21.79 11.00
CA ARG A 208 5.40 21.22 12.12
C ARG A 208 6.53 22.13 12.60
N THR A 209 6.84 23.19 11.86
CA THR A 209 8.01 24.05 12.12
C THR A 209 7.72 25.27 12.99
N ASN A 210 6.57 25.34 13.65
CA ASN A 210 6.17 26.47 14.48
C ASN A 210 6.61 26.31 15.94
#